data_ffedcc0d7c7d727303dc4d6837f12450
#
_entry.id   ffedcc0d7c7d727303dc4d6837f12450
#
_cell.length_a   1.000
_cell.length_b   1.000
_cell.length_c   1.000
_cell.angle_alpha   90.00
_cell.angle_beta   90.00
_cell.angle_gamma   90.00
#
_symmetry.space_group_name_H-M   'P 1'
#
loop_
_entity.id
_entity.type
_entity.pdbx_description
1 polymer ?
#
loop_
_entity_poly.entity_id
_entity_poly.type
_entity_poly.pdbx_seq_one_letter_code
_entity_poly.pdbx_strand_id
1 'polypeptide(L)'
;MNEINQRLESLREVMRREHLSAFIFPSTDAHQSEYVADHWQGRAWISGFNGSAGTAVVTMKSAALWTDSRYFLAAEEQLKGTEFQLMKLKIEGTPTISEWLAQELQGENAEVGLDGMVNSYHETVGLIADLRKSGGITVRTNFDPLELIWTDRPAIPANLVEIQPMEFAGESVASKISRIRTALRQRHADGMLVSALDDIAWTLNLRGTDVHCVPVFVSYLLISSQQVSLYVDFAKINDEVKAYLAENGISLYPYNKVAEGLERYSEYNILLDGDETSYFLWKTVKCQEIIAGKSPVPAMKAQKNDREIAGFRQAMLRDGVAMVKFLRWLKPAVEAGGQTEISIDRKLTSLRAEQPLFRDISFDTIAGYQAHGAIVHYEATPETDVALKPEGLILIDSGAQYQDGTTDITRTIALGPVTEEMKHVYTLVLKGHIQLELAKFPDGASGTQLDALARECMWREGYNYLHGTGHGVGSYLSVHEGPHQIRMEWKPTPLRAGMTVTDEPGLYLSGKFGVRIENTLLIKDYQTTEFGKFLQMESLTLCPIDLTPVDFSMLQPEEIEWLNDYHRDVFEKLSPYLEGDDLEWLKEATRPVDKVMSSGR
;
A
#
# COMPACT_ATOMS: atom_id res chain seq x y z
N MET A 1 5.14 -35.32 -2.51
CA MET A 1 5.14 -34.20 -3.47
C MET A 1 4.68 -32.99 -2.66
N ASN A 2 5.34 -31.85 -2.80
CA ASN A 2 4.90 -30.61 -2.15
C ASN A 2 3.49 -30.26 -2.65
N GLU A 3 2.64 -29.70 -1.81
CA GLU A 3 1.25 -29.33 -2.12
C GLU A 3 1.17 -28.39 -3.33
N ILE A 4 2.08 -27.41 -3.43
CA ILE A 4 2.16 -26.50 -4.58
C ILE A 4 2.40 -27.28 -5.89
N ASN A 5 3.30 -28.24 -5.88
CA ASN A 5 3.57 -29.05 -7.07
C ASN A 5 2.38 -29.96 -7.45
N GLN A 6 1.53 -30.36 -6.49
CA GLN A 6 0.26 -31.05 -6.78
C GLN A 6 -0.76 -30.12 -7.44
N ARG A 7 -0.86 -28.87 -6.96
CA ARG A 7 -1.71 -27.85 -7.56
C ARG A 7 -1.28 -27.54 -9.01
N LEU A 8 0.04 -27.47 -9.26
CA LEU A 8 0.58 -27.29 -10.61
C LEU A 8 0.18 -28.45 -11.55
N GLU A 9 0.25 -29.70 -11.10
CA GLU A 9 -0.20 -30.84 -11.93
C GLU A 9 -1.69 -30.76 -12.24
N SER A 10 -2.54 -30.45 -11.25
CA SER A 10 -3.98 -30.25 -11.46
C SER A 10 -4.26 -29.13 -12.47
N LEU A 11 -3.52 -28.02 -12.38
CA LEU A 11 -3.61 -26.93 -13.36
C LEU A 11 -3.22 -27.39 -14.76
N ARG A 12 -2.11 -28.12 -14.90
CA ARG A 12 -1.63 -28.65 -16.19
C ARG A 12 -2.62 -29.63 -16.82
N GLU A 13 -3.34 -30.41 -16.03
CA GLU A 13 -4.43 -31.28 -16.53
C GLU A 13 -5.56 -30.46 -17.15
N VAL A 14 -5.97 -29.36 -16.48
CA VAL A 14 -6.96 -28.43 -17.03
C VAL A 14 -6.43 -27.75 -18.29
N MET A 15 -5.18 -27.26 -18.27
CA MET A 15 -4.56 -26.60 -19.42
C MET A 15 -4.49 -27.55 -20.64
N ARG A 16 -4.17 -28.84 -20.44
CA ARG A 16 -4.19 -29.84 -21.53
C ARG A 16 -5.59 -30.01 -22.15
N ARG A 17 -6.60 -30.11 -21.28
CA ARG A 17 -8.00 -30.25 -21.72
C ARG A 17 -8.48 -29.02 -22.50
N GLU A 18 -8.04 -27.84 -22.05
CA GLU A 18 -8.41 -26.56 -22.66
C GLU A 18 -7.49 -26.12 -23.80
N HIS A 19 -6.48 -26.94 -24.16
CA HIS A 19 -5.48 -26.63 -25.20
C HIS A 19 -4.67 -25.35 -24.92
N LEU A 20 -4.39 -25.03 -23.63
CA LEU A 20 -3.56 -23.91 -23.22
C LEU A 20 -2.11 -24.35 -23.01
N SER A 21 -1.17 -23.56 -23.53
CA SER A 21 0.27 -23.80 -23.37
C SER A 21 0.81 -23.23 -22.06
N ALA A 22 0.19 -22.16 -21.55
CA ALA A 22 0.53 -21.53 -20.28
C ALA A 22 -0.68 -20.83 -19.65
N PHE A 23 -0.58 -20.47 -18.37
CA PHE A 23 -1.55 -19.63 -17.67
C PHE A 23 -0.86 -18.60 -16.78
N ILE A 24 -1.41 -17.38 -16.71
CA ILE A 24 -0.87 -16.23 -15.97
C ILE A 24 -1.82 -15.85 -14.84
N PHE A 25 -1.28 -15.78 -13.61
CA PHE A 25 -2.01 -15.39 -12.39
C PHE A 25 -1.43 -14.10 -11.82
N PRO A 26 -2.17 -12.97 -11.88
CA PRO A 26 -1.77 -11.72 -11.23
C PRO A 26 -2.02 -11.77 -9.72
N SER A 27 -1.55 -10.77 -9.00
CA SER A 27 -1.89 -10.55 -7.58
C SER A 27 -3.13 -9.69 -7.37
N THR A 28 -3.76 -9.22 -8.43
CA THR A 28 -4.92 -8.33 -8.41
C THR A 28 -6.25 -9.08 -8.37
N ASP A 29 -7.30 -8.37 -8.01
CA ASP A 29 -8.70 -8.80 -8.07
C ASP A 29 -9.46 -8.14 -9.26
N ALA A 30 -10.78 -8.30 -9.28
CA ALA A 30 -11.64 -7.67 -10.28
C ALA A 30 -11.72 -6.14 -10.18
N HIS A 31 -11.14 -5.57 -9.15
CA HIS A 31 -11.11 -4.14 -8.83
C HIS A 31 -9.71 -3.52 -8.91
N GLN A 32 -8.71 -4.31 -9.29
CA GLN A 32 -7.30 -3.95 -9.37
C GLN A 32 -6.72 -3.52 -8.01
N SER A 33 -7.22 -4.11 -6.93
CA SER A 33 -6.76 -3.86 -5.56
C SER A 33 -5.32 -4.37 -5.35
N GLU A 34 -4.55 -3.69 -4.50
CA GLU A 34 -3.24 -4.17 -4.03
C GLU A 34 -3.42 -5.30 -3.00
N TYR A 35 -4.26 -5.06 -1.99
CA TYR A 35 -4.69 -6.08 -1.04
C TYR A 35 -6.04 -6.64 -1.50
N VAL A 36 -6.10 -7.95 -1.68
CA VAL A 36 -7.27 -8.62 -2.25
C VAL A 36 -7.96 -9.50 -1.22
N ALA A 37 -9.28 -9.63 -1.34
CA ALA A 37 -10.01 -10.59 -0.52
C ALA A 37 -9.59 -12.04 -0.84
N ASP A 38 -9.77 -12.94 0.11
CA ASP A 38 -9.31 -14.34 0.03
C ASP A 38 -9.78 -15.07 -1.23
N HIS A 39 -10.96 -14.72 -1.74
CA HIS A 39 -11.48 -15.26 -3.01
C HIS A 39 -10.52 -15.07 -4.19
N TRP A 40 -9.77 -13.95 -4.22
CA TRP A 40 -8.87 -13.60 -5.31
C TRP A 40 -7.38 -13.88 -5.01
N GLN A 41 -7.07 -14.60 -3.94
CA GLN A 41 -5.69 -15.01 -3.61
C GLN A 41 -5.14 -16.12 -4.55
N GLY A 42 -5.57 -16.15 -5.81
CA GLY A 42 -5.23 -17.21 -6.78
C GLY A 42 -3.74 -17.36 -7.03
N ARG A 43 -3.00 -16.25 -7.15
CA ARG A 43 -1.54 -16.27 -7.33
C ARG A 43 -0.85 -16.87 -6.08
N ALA A 44 -1.27 -16.49 -4.88
CA ALA A 44 -0.73 -17.05 -3.64
C ALA A 44 -1.08 -18.53 -3.52
N TRP A 45 -2.31 -18.91 -3.83
CA TRP A 45 -2.75 -20.31 -3.78
C TRP A 45 -1.93 -21.22 -4.72
N ILE A 46 -1.69 -20.80 -5.97
CA ILE A 46 -0.98 -21.62 -6.95
C ILE A 46 0.54 -21.66 -6.72
N SER A 47 1.14 -20.61 -6.15
CA SER A 47 2.60 -20.49 -6.01
C SER A 47 3.13 -20.73 -4.59
N GLY A 48 2.29 -20.55 -3.57
CA GLY A 48 2.69 -20.53 -2.17
C GLY A 48 3.38 -19.23 -1.74
N PHE A 49 3.50 -18.23 -2.63
CA PHE A 49 4.06 -16.92 -2.32
C PHE A 49 2.94 -15.97 -1.90
N ASN A 50 3.00 -15.40 -0.70
CA ASN A 50 1.95 -14.57 -0.10
C ASN A 50 2.17 -13.06 -0.18
N GLY A 51 3.32 -12.57 -0.66
CA GLY A 51 3.57 -11.13 -0.79
C GLY A 51 2.50 -10.40 -1.62
N SER A 52 2.23 -9.10 -1.39
CA SER A 52 1.14 -8.37 -2.04
C SER A 52 1.35 -8.13 -3.54
N ALA A 53 2.56 -8.21 -4.05
CA ALA A 53 2.89 -7.94 -5.45
C ALA A 53 3.64 -9.09 -6.11
N GLY A 54 3.15 -9.55 -7.26
CA GLY A 54 3.80 -10.57 -8.07
C GLY A 54 2.87 -11.19 -9.09
N THR A 55 3.46 -11.83 -10.10
CA THR A 55 2.75 -12.56 -11.14
C THR A 55 3.32 -13.97 -11.28
N ALA A 56 2.48 -14.98 -11.12
CA ALA A 56 2.86 -16.37 -11.35
C ALA A 56 2.50 -16.76 -12.78
N VAL A 57 3.42 -17.46 -13.46
CA VAL A 57 3.21 -17.98 -14.80
C VAL A 57 3.57 -19.47 -14.79
N VAL A 58 2.65 -20.28 -15.29
CA VAL A 58 2.81 -21.75 -15.35
C VAL A 58 2.70 -22.21 -16.79
N THR A 59 3.70 -22.96 -17.26
CA THR A 59 3.68 -23.67 -18.54
C THR A 59 3.48 -25.17 -18.31
N MET A 60 3.39 -25.93 -19.38
CA MET A 60 3.32 -27.40 -19.28
C MET A 60 4.58 -28.03 -18.66
N LYS A 61 5.71 -27.32 -18.60
CA LYS A 61 7.01 -27.85 -18.16
C LYS A 61 7.66 -27.08 -17.03
N SER A 62 7.33 -25.79 -16.87
CA SER A 62 8.01 -24.87 -15.97
C SER A 62 7.02 -23.99 -15.24
N ALA A 63 7.45 -23.36 -14.14
CA ALA A 63 6.71 -22.32 -13.44
C ALA A 63 7.66 -21.21 -12.99
N ALA A 64 7.22 -19.97 -13.06
CA ALA A 64 8.01 -18.81 -12.64
C ALA A 64 7.15 -17.75 -11.93
N LEU A 65 7.77 -17.04 -10.99
CA LEU A 65 7.15 -15.96 -10.22
C LEU A 65 7.97 -14.68 -10.39
N TRP A 66 7.36 -13.64 -10.95
CA TRP A 66 7.91 -12.29 -10.98
C TRP A 66 7.44 -11.53 -9.76
N THR A 67 8.37 -10.90 -9.02
CA THR A 67 8.05 -9.99 -7.91
C THR A 67 9.08 -8.87 -7.83
N ASP A 68 8.80 -7.83 -7.04
CA ASP A 68 9.67 -6.67 -6.86
C ASP A 68 10.61 -6.80 -5.65
N SER A 69 11.48 -5.81 -5.50
CA SER A 69 12.57 -5.83 -4.52
C SER A 69 12.14 -5.93 -3.05
N ARG A 70 10.91 -5.58 -2.72
CA ARG A 70 10.37 -5.69 -1.36
C ARG A 70 10.27 -7.15 -0.91
N TYR A 71 10.15 -8.07 -1.88
CA TYR A 71 9.84 -9.48 -1.67
C TYR A 71 10.92 -10.46 -2.09
N PHE A 72 12.06 -10.03 -2.64
CA PHE A 72 13.07 -10.97 -3.17
C PHE A 72 13.48 -12.04 -2.15
N LEU A 73 13.82 -11.63 -0.94
CA LEU A 73 14.25 -12.57 0.10
C LEU A 73 13.11 -13.47 0.61
N ALA A 74 11.91 -12.89 0.79
CA ALA A 74 10.73 -13.65 1.19
C ALA A 74 10.34 -14.70 0.12
N ALA A 75 10.34 -14.31 -1.16
CA ALA A 75 10.04 -15.21 -2.26
C ALA A 75 11.09 -16.31 -2.42
N GLU A 76 12.38 -16.02 -2.26
CA GLU A 76 13.45 -17.04 -2.26
C GLU A 76 13.18 -18.13 -1.22
N GLU A 77 12.71 -17.75 -0.03
CA GLU A 77 12.40 -18.69 1.04
C GLU A 77 11.11 -19.47 0.78
N GLN A 78 10.03 -18.76 0.41
CA GLN A 78 8.71 -19.37 0.24
C GLN A 78 8.61 -20.28 -0.98
N LEU A 79 9.40 -20.05 -2.02
CA LEU A 79 9.42 -20.89 -3.22
C LEU A 79 10.32 -22.14 -3.08
N LYS A 80 11.06 -22.31 -1.99
CA LYS A 80 11.92 -23.48 -1.77
C LYS A 80 11.12 -24.78 -1.83
N GLY A 81 11.62 -25.76 -2.60
CA GLY A 81 10.99 -27.07 -2.76
C GLY A 81 9.78 -27.08 -3.70
N THR A 82 9.43 -25.94 -4.31
CA THR A 82 8.46 -25.84 -5.41
C THR A 82 9.16 -25.85 -6.76
N GLU A 83 8.39 -25.98 -7.85
CA GLU A 83 8.91 -25.83 -9.22
C GLU A 83 9.10 -24.36 -9.64
N PHE A 84 8.64 -23.40 -8.85
CA PHE A 84 8.70 -22.00 -9.22
C PHE A 84 10.12 -21.44 -9.22
N GLN A 85 10.49 -20.79 -10.32
CA GLN A 85 11.69 -19.99 -10.47
C GLN A 85 11.39 -18.55 -10.09
N LEU A 86 12.21 -17.94 -9.23
CA LEU A 86 12.08 -16.53 -8.88
C LEU A 86 12.67 -15.64 -9.98
N MET A 87 11.85 -14.72 -10.49
CA MET A 87 12.20 -13.68 -11.45
C MET A 87 12.17 -12.32 -10.76
N LYS A 88 13.36 -11.74 -10.54
CA LYS A 88 13.54 -10.46 -9.81
C LYS A 88 13.30 -9.28 -10.74
N LEU A 89 12.15 -8.62 -10.61
CA LEU A 89 11.81 -7.45 -11.44
C LEU A 89 12.85 -6.34 -11.35
N LYS A 90 13.16 -5.71 -12.49
CA LYS A 90 14.13 -4.60 -12.63
C LYS A 90 15.59 -4.95 -12.34
N ILE A 91 15.91 -6.22 -12.17
CA ILE A 91 17.29 -6.69 -12.10
C ILE A 91 17.75 -7.05 -13.51
N GLU A 92 18.95 -6.58 -13.88
CA GLU A 92 19.55 -6.85 -15.18
C GLU A 92 19.64 -8.36 -15.45
N GLY A 93 19.24 -8.77 -16.64
CA GLY A 93 19.20 -10.16 -17.06
C GLY A 93 17.92 -10.92 -16.70
N THR A 94 17.01 -10.33 -15.94
CA THR A 94 15.69 -10.94 -15.69
C THR A 94 14.79 -10.74 -16.91
N PRO A 95 14.29 -11.84 -17.56
CA PRO A 95 13.41 -11.71 -18.70
C PRO A 95 12.03 -11.17 -18.29
N THR A 96 11.38 -10.44 -19.15
CA THR A 96 9.96 -10.15 -19.03
C THR A 96 9.13 -11.42 -19.18
N ILE A 97 7.87 -11.38 -18.75
CA ILE A 97 6.94 -12.53 -18.89
C ILE A 97 6.83 -12.94 -20.37
N SER A 98 6.71 -11.98 -21.28
CA SER A 98 6.60 -12.26 -22.73
C SER A 98 7.88 -12.84 -23.33
N GLU A 99 9.05 -12.38 -22.92
CA GLU A 99 10.35 -12.93 -23.35
C GLU A 99 10.53 -14.37 -22.83
N TRP A 100 10.21 -14.62 -21.56
CA TRP A 100 10.30 -15.92 -20.97
C TRP A 100 9.35 -16.92 -21.62
N LEU A 101 8.08 -16.54 -21.83
CA LEU A 101 7.09 -17.39 -22.52
C LEU A 101 7.49 -17.67 -23.96
N ALA A 102 8.06 -16.70 -24.69
CA ALA A 102 8.55 -16.91 -26.04
C ALA A 102 9.70 -17.93 -26.09
N GLN A 103 10.55 -17.99 -25.06
CA GLN A 103 11.62 -19.01 -24.95
C GLN A 103 11.05 -20.38 -24.59
N GLU A 104 10.17 -20.45 -23.58
CA GLU A 104 9.58 -21.71 -23.09
C GLU A 104 8.68 -22.40 -24.14
N LEU A 105 7.97 -21.59 -24.95
CA LEU A 105 6.99 -22.07 -25.94
C LEU A 105 7.52 -22.01 -27.37
N GLN A 106 8.84 -21.95 -27.54
CA GLN A 106 9.46 -21.84 -28.86
C GLN A 106 9.09 -23.03 -29.77
N GLY A 107 8.61 -22.74 -30.97
CA GLY A 107 8.21 -23.74 -31.96
C GLY A 107 6.79 -24.31 -31.75
N GLU A 108 6.05 -23.84 -30.77
CA GLU A 108 4.66 -24.19 -30.53
C GLU A 108 3.70 -23.19 -31.20
N ASN A 109 2.52 -23.65 -31.59
CA ASN A 109 1.40 -22.76 -31.90
C ASN A 109 0.66 -22.46 -30.60
N ALA A 110 1.23 -21.58 -29.77
CA ALA A 110 0.88 -21.43 -28.38
C ALA A 110 -0.31 -20.50 -28.13
N GLU A 111 -1.19 -20.93 -27.22
CA GLU A 111 -2.23 -20.10 -26.64
C GLU A 111 -1.99 -20.00 -25.11
N VAL A 112 -1.91 -18.76 -24.58
CA VAL A 112 -1.73 -18.47 -23.17
C VAL A 112 -3.05 -18.00 -22.57
N GLY A 113 -3.43 -18.57 -21.42
CA GLY A 113 -4.64 -18.16 -20.68
C GLY A 113 -4.35 -17.09 -19.64
N LEU A 114 -5.29 -16.20 -19.43
CA LEU A 114 -5.43 -15.35 -18.25
C LEU A 114 -6.91 -15.04 -17.98
N ASP A 115 -7.24 -14.71 -16.73
CA ASP A 115 -8.59 -14.26 -16.42
C ASP A 115 -8.73 -12.75 -16.63
N GLY A 116 -9.52 -12.35 -17.63
CA GLY A 116 -9.77 -10.95 -17.95
C GLY A 116 -10.58 -10.19 -16.91
N MET A 117 -11.18 -10.88 -15.91
CA MET A 117 -11.85 -10.22 -14.80
C MET A 117 -10.87 -9.61 -13.79
N VAL A 118 -9.73 -10.27 -13.56
CA VAL A 118 -8.74 -9.86 -12.55
C VAL A 118 -7.51 -9.16 -13.14
N ASN A 119 -7.44 -9.03 -14.45
CA ASN A 119 -6.39 -8.31 -15.16
C ASN A 119 -6.93 -6.99 -15.73
N SER A 120 -6.20 -5.89 -15.56
CA SER A 120 -6.59 -4.59 -16.10
C SER A 120 -6.58 -4.55 -17.63
N TYR A 121 -7.32 -3.60 -18.21
CA TYR A 121 -7.35 -3.45 -19.67
C TYR A 121 -5.97 -3.11 -20.22
N HIS A 122 -5.27 -2.13 -19.64
CA HIS A 122 -3.97 -1.69 -20.17
C HIS A 122 -2.90 -2.77 -20.09
N GLU A 123 -2.80 -3.45 -18.94
CA GLU A 123 -1.83 -4.54 -18.78
C GLU A 123 -2.11 -5.70 -19.75
N THR A 124 -3.39 -6.08 -19.87
CA THR A 124 -3.77 -7.17 -20.78
C THR A 124 -3.48 -6.83 -22.25
N VAL A 125 -3.81 -5.63 -22.70
CA VAL A 125 -3.54 -5.20 -24.08
C VAL A 125 -2.04 -5.13 -24.33
N GLY A 126 -1.26 -4.59 -23.38
CA GLY A 126 0.20 -4.55 -23.46
C GLY A 126 0.80 -5.96 -23.57
N LEU A 127 0.37 -6.86 -22.69
CA LEU A 127 0.83 -8.25 -22.67
C LEU A 127 0.47 -9.00 -23.98
N ILE A 128 -0.75 -8.83 -24.51
CA ILE A 128 -1.17 -9.41 -25.79
C ILE A 128 -0.25 -8.93 -26.92
N ALA A 129 0.05 -7.62 -26.96
CA ALA A 129 0.92 -7.05 -27.98
C ALA A 129 2.35 -7.60 -27.88
N ASP A 130 2.90 -7.70 -26.67
CA ASP A 130 4.25 -8.20 -26.41
C ASP A 130 4.38 -9.69 -26.72
N LEU A 131 3.43 -10.52 -26.32
CA LEU A 131 3.40 -11.96 -26.61
C LEU A 131 3.29 -12.22 -28.12
N ARG A 132 2.46 -11.46 -28.81
CA ARG A 132 2.34 -11.55 -30.26
C ARG A 132 3.65 -11.19 -30.97
N LYS A 133 4.33 -10.14 -30.49
CA LYS A 133 5.60 -9.67 -31.07
C LYS A 133 6.74 -10.65 -30.77
N SER A 134 6.83 -11.18 -29.56
CA SER A 134 7.94 -12.02 -29.10
C SER A 134 7.89 -13.45 -29.64
N GLY A 135 6.71 -14.03 -29.87
CA GLY A 135 6.60 -15.43 -30.30
C GLY A 135 5.37 -15.77 -31.14
N GLY A 136 4.56 -14.77 -31.58
CA GLY A 136 3.29 -15.05 -32.26
C GLY A 136 2.24 -15.72 -31.37
N ILE A 137 2.41 -15.64 -30.06
CA ILE A 137 1.57 -16.29 -29.04
C ILE A 137 0.21 -15.59 -28.99
N THR A 138 -0.87 -16.37 -28.97
CA THR A 138 -2.24 -15.88 -28.79
C THR A 138 -2.64 -15.92 -27.31
N VAL A 139 -3.65 -15.11 -26.93
CA VAL A 139 -4.08 -14.99 -25.53
C VAL A 139 -5.59 -15.22 -25.42
N ARG A 140 -6.00 -16.12 -24.52
CA ARG A 140 -7.38 -16.35 -24.11
C ARG A 140 -7.64 -15.64 -22.79
N THR A 141 -8.70 -14.81 -22.72
CA THR A 141 -8.96 -13.90 -21.61
C THR A 141 -10.27 -14.16 -20.85
N ASN A 142 -10.99 -15.22 -21.19
CA ASN A 142 -12.33 -15.51 -20.68
C ASN A 142 -12.40 -16.84 -19.91
N PHE A 143 -11.35 -17.20 -19.20
CA PHE A 143 -11.24 -18.48 -18.50
C PHE A 143 -10.51 -18.33 -17.18
N ASP A 144 -11.10 -18.88 -16.10
CA ASP A 144 -10.46 -19.02 -14.78
C ASP A 144 -10.33 -20.53 -14.44
N PRO A 145 -9.13 -21.12 -14.52
CA PRO A 145 -8.93 -22.53 -14.19
C PRO A 145 -9.12 -22.84 -12.71
N LEU A 146 -9.01 -21.84 -11.81
CA LEU A 146 -9.14 -22.03 -10.37
C LEU A 146 -10.56 -22.44 -9.97
N GLU A 147 -11.58 -22.07 -10.74
CA GLU A 147 -12.95 -22.55 -10.53
C GLU A 147 -13.06 -24.09 -10.59
N LEU A 148 -12.13 -24.76 -11.27
CA LEU A 148 -12.13 -26.20 -11.47
C LEU A 148 -11.22 -26.96 -10.50
N ILE A 149 -10.17 -26.29 -9.98
CA ILE A 149 -9.12 -26.98 -9.19
C ILE A 149 -9.02 -26.50 -7.74
N TRP A 150 -9.47 -25.29 -7.43
CA TRP A 150 -9.48 -24.74 -6.07
C TRP A 150 -10.83 -25.04 -5.40
N THR A 151 -10.99 -26.29 -4.95
CA THR A 151 -12.29 -26.80 -4.48
C THR A 151 -12.81 -26.17 -3.19
N ASP A 152 -11.91 -25.63 -2.38
CA ASP A 152 -12.19 -24.91 -1.12
C ASP A 152 -11.98 -23.39 -1.26
N ARG A 153 -12.06 -22.88 -2.49
CA ARG A 153 -11.93 -21.44 -2.75
C ARG A 153 -12.92 -20.64 -1.91
N PRO A 154 -12.46 -19.67 -1.10
CA PRO A 154 -13.32 -18.80 -0.34
C PRO A 154 -14.36 -18.11 -1.24
N ALA A 155 -15.58 -17.94 -0.74
CA ALA A 155 -16.59 -17.16 -1.43
C ALA A 155 -16.19 -15.67 -1.49
N ILE A 156 -16.75 -14.92 -2.44
CA ILE A 156 -16.66 -13.46 -2.42
C ILE A 156 -17.26 -12.97 -1.09
N PRO A 157 -16.55 -12.14 -0.32
CA PRO A 157 -17.01 -11.75 1.00
C PRO A 157 -18.32 -10.95 0.95
N ALA A 158 -19.14 -11.14 1.97
CA ALA A 158 -20.46 -10.51 2.11
C ALA A 158 -20.61 -9.81 3.48
N ASN A 159 -19.55 -9.17 3.97
CA ASN A 159 -19.56 -8.45 5.23
C ASN A 159 -20.44 -7.20 5.16
N LEU A 160 -21.02 -6.80 6.30
CA LEU A 160 -21.88 -5.63 6.35
C LEU A 160 -21.11 -4.34 6.05
N VAL A 161 -21.77 -3.47 5.31
CA VAL A 161 -21.31 -2.11 5.04
C VAL A 161 -21.78 -1.17 6.14
N GLU A 162 -20.96 -0.22 6.53
CA GLU A 162 -21.26 0.82 7.50
C GLU A 162 -21.12 2.22 6.90
N ILE A 163 -21.84 3.19 7.46
CA ILE A 163 -21.78 4.59 7.06
C ILE A 163 -20.58 5.26 7.75
N GLN A 164 -19.74 5.94 6.98
CA GLN A 164 -18.73 6.83 7.52
C GLN A 164 -19.39 8.16 7.93
N PRO A 165 -19.41 8.51 9.22
CA PRO A 165 -20.07 9.72 9.70
C PRO A 165 -19.53 11.00 9.06
N MET A 166 -20.43 11.97 8.83
CA MET A 166 -20.07 13.27 8.25
C MET A 166 -19.06 14.07 9.07
N GLU A 167 -19.01 13.85 10.39
CA GLU A 167 -18.02 14.47 11.27
C GLU A 167 -16.59 14.04 10.92
N PHE A 168 -16.39 12.85 10.32
CA PHE A 168 -15.11 12.35 9.84
C PHE A 168 -14.93 12.53 8.33
N ALA A 169 -15.98 12.28 7.54
CA ALA A 169 -15.94 12.39 6.08
C ALA A 169 -15.79 13.85 5.59
N GLY A 170 -16.40 14.81 6.28
CA GLY A 170 -16.25 16.24 6.02
C GLY A 170 -16.91 16.76 4.74
N GLU A 171 -17.28 15.88 3.80
CA GLU A 171 -17.93 16.22 2.54
C GLU A 171 -19.07 15.23 2.25
N SER A 172 -20.23 15.75 1.82
CA SER A 172 -21.38 14.93 1.50
C SER A 172 -21.23 14.15 0.19
N VAL A 173 -21.94 13.03 0.07
CA VAL A 173 -22.02 12.25 -1.17
C VAL A 173 -22.46 13.11 -2.35
N ALA A 174 -23.49 13.95 -2.15
CA ALA A 174 -24.01 14.84 -3.19
C ALA A 174 -22.94 15.83 -3.70
N SER A 175 -22.10 16.39 -2.80
CA SER A 175 -20.98 17.26 -3.17
C SER A 175 -19.93 16.51 -3.99
N LYS A 176 -19.49 15.33 -3.54
CA LYS A 176 -18.51 14.50 -4.25
C LYS A 176 -19.00 14.11 -5.64
N ILE A 177 -20.25 13.64 -5.77
CA ILE A 177 -20.86 13.29 -7.06
C ILE A 177 -20.94 14.52 -7.97
N SER A 178 -21.26 15.71 -7.45
CA SER A 178 -21.29 16.95 -8.23
C SER A 178 -19.91 17.32 -8.79
N ARG A 179 -18.86 17.17 -8.00
CA ARG A 179 -17.45 17.36 -8.44
C ARG A 179 -17.07 16.37 -9.53
N ILE A 180 -17.38 15.10 -9.35
CA ILE A 180 -17.13 14.04 -10.34
C ILE A 180 -17.84 14.35 -11.65
N ARG A 181 -19.14 14.68 -11.59
CA ARG A 181 -19.92 15.06 -12.77
C ARG A 181 -19.35 16.30 -13.49
N THR A 182 -18.78 17.24 -12.74
CA THR A 182 -18.10 18.40 -13.34
C THR A 182 -16.84 17.98 -14.09
N ALA A 183 -16.03 17.08 -13.53
CA ALA A 183 -14.86 16.53 -14.21
C ALA A 183 -15.24 15.71 -15.46
N LEU A 184 -16.35 14.97 -15.42
CA LEU A 184 -16.86 14.23 -16.59
C LEU A 184 -17.26 15.19 -17.73
N ARG A 185 -18.03 16.23 -17.42
CA ARG A 185 -18.41 17.26 -18.43
C ARG A 185 -17.20 17.90 -19.10
N GLN A 186 -16.15 18.22 -18.34
CA GLN A 186 -14.90 18.78 -18.88
C GLN A 186 -14.20 17.84 -19.87
N ARG A 187 -14.46 16.54 -19.76
CA ARG A 187 -13.89 15.49 -20.62
C ARG A 187 -14.89 15.00 -21.68
N HIS A 188 -16.05 15.63 -21.81
CA HIS A 188 -17.14 15.24 -22.71
C HIS A 188 -17.64 13.80 -22.46
N ALA A 189 -17.57 13.33 -21.21
CA ALA A 189 -18.10 12.04 -20.79
C ALA A 189 -19.48 12.20 -20.16
N ASP A 190 -20.40 11.31 -20.49
CA ASP A 190 -21.75 11.25 -19.93
C ASP A 190 -21.83 10.41 -18.65
N GLY A 191 -20.82 9.54 -18.46
CA GLY A 191 -20.71 8.70 -17.27
C GLY A 191 -19.32 8.10 -17.13
N MET A 192 -19.13 7.40 -16.00
CA MET A 192 -17.91 6.64 -15.70
C MET A 192 -18.21 5.41 -14.86
N LEU A 193 -17.37 4.39 -15.01
CA LEU A 193 -17.29 3.29 -14.08
C LEU A 193 -16.17 3.58 -13.06
N VAL A 194 -16.48 3.43 -11.78
CA VAL A 194 -15.50 3.39 -10.69
C VAL A 194 -15.38 1.93 -10.26
N SER A 195 -14.20 1.36 -10.41
CA SER A 195 -13.89 -0.03 -10.05
C SER A 195 -13.11 -0.12 -8.74
N ALA A 196 -12.23 0.83 -8.46
CA ALA A 196 -11.41 0.85 -7.26
C ALA A 196 -12.27 0.94 -5.99
N LEU A 197 -12.09 -0.01 -5.08
CA LEU A 197 -12.96 -0.19 -3.90
C LEU A 197 -12.87 1.00 -2.93
N ASP A 198 -11.69 1.56 -2.74
CA ASP A 198 -11.46 2.71 -1.88
C ASP A 198 -12.05 4.01 -2.48
N ASP A 199 -12.05 4.16 -3.80
CA ASP A 199 -12.70 5.26 -4.50
C ASP A 199 -14.23 5.21 -4.34
N ILE A 200 -14.80 4.01 -4.41
CA ILE A 200 -16.24 3.79 -4.16
C ILE A 200 -16.59 4.12 -2.70
N ALA A 201 -15.81 3.56 -1.77
CA ALA A 201 -15.99 3.79 -0.33
C ALA A 201 -15.90 5.29 0.02
N TRP A 202 -14.89 5.99 -0.51
CA TRP A 202 -14.75 7.44 -0.33
C TRP A 202 -15.91 8.21 -0.94
N THR A 203 -16.29 7.92 -2.17
CA THR A 203 -17.35 8.63 -2.90
C THR A 203 -18.69 8.55 -2.18
N LEU A 204 -19.02 7.38 -1.63
CA LEU A 204 -20.31 7.12 -0.98
C LEU A 204 -20.29 7.33 0.54
N ASN A 205 -19.18 7.71 1.13
CA ASN A 205 -19.00 7.74 2.60
C ASN A 205 -19.42 6.44 3.26
N LEU A 206 -18.98 5.32 2.69
CA LEU A 206 -19.24 3.97 3.20
C LEU A 206 -17.92 3.25 3.48
N ARG A 207 -17.95 2.33 4.44
CA ARG A 207 -16.82 1.45 4.77
C ARG A 207 -17.31 0.02 4.90
N GLY A 208 -16.40 -0.94 4.78
CA GLY A 208 -16.69 -2.37 4.96
C GLY A 208 -15.44 -3.09 5.45
N THR A 209 -15.50 -4.41 5.54
CA THR A 209 -14.41 -5.27 6.02
C THR A 209 -14.17 -6.46 5.10
N ASP A 210 -14.41 -6.29 3.80
CA ASP A 210 -14.28 -7.37 2.82
C ASP A 210 -12.83 -7.70 2.51
N VAL A 211 -11.92 -6.75 2.70
CA VAL A 211 -10.49 -6.90 2.47
C VAL A 211 -9.75 -6.72 3.80
N HIS A 212 -8.84 -7.62 4.09
CA HIS A 212 -8.02 -7.56 5.30
C HIS A 212 -7.31 -6.20 5.42
N CYS A 213 -7.36 -5.57 6.57
CA CYS A 213 -6.77 -4.27 6.91
C CYS A 213 -7.28 -3.05 6.10
N VAL A 214 -8.09 -3.25 5.08
CA VAL A 214 -8.58 -2.18 4.22
C VAL A 214 -10.08 -2.00 4.40
N PRO A 215 -10.58 -0.84 4.87
CA PRO A 215 -11.99 -0.65 5.21
C PRO A 215 -12.86 -0.39 3.98
N VAL A 216 -12.92 -1.36 3.07
CA VAL A 216 -13.65 -1.32 1.80
C VAL A 216 -14.61 -2.50 1.66
N PHE A 217 -15.47 -2.44 0.66
CA PHE A 217 -16.43 -3.50 0.35
C PHE A 217 -16.49 -3.74 -1.17
N VAL A 218 -16.57 -5.00 -1.55
CA VAL A 218 -16.62 -5.43 -2.95
C VAL A 218 -17.89 -4.91 -3.62
N SER A 219 -17.70 -4.02 -4.61
CA SER A 219 -18.79 -3.35 -5.34
C SER A 219 -18.26 -2.65 -6.59
N TYR A 220 -19.17 -2.23 -7.47
CA TYR A 220 -18.88 -1.29 -8.57
C TYR A 220 -19.79 -0.09 -8.47
N LEU A 221 -19.33 1.08 -8.88
CA LEU A 221 -20.12 2.30 -8.89
C LEU A 221 -20.15 2.88 -10.30
N LEU A 222 -21.35 3.04 -10.84
CA LEU A 222 -21.57 3.63 -12.15
C LEU A 222 -22.24 4.99 -11.97
N ILE A 223 -21.54 6.05 -12.38
CA ILE A 223 -21.98 7.43 -12.23
C ILE A 223 -22.30 7.98 -13.61
N SER A 224 -23.54 8.43 -13.83
CA SER A 224 -23.91 9.18 -15.02
C SER A 224 -24.34 10.60 -14.67
N SER A 225 -24.67 11.40 -15.69
CA SER A 225 -25.18 12.75 -15.53
C SER A 225 -26.45 12.81 -14.68
N GLN A 226 -27.26 11.75 -14.68
CA GLN A 226 -28.57 11.71 -14.01
C GLN A 226 -28.68 10.66 -12.90
N GLN A 227 -27.97 9.54 -13.00
CA GLN A 227 -28.13 8.39 -12.09
C GLN A 227 -26.78 8.01 -11.49
N VAL A 228 -26.84 7.50 -10.26
CA VAL A 228 -25.73 6.82 -9.59
C VAL A 228 -26.20 5.42 -9.21
N SER A 229 -25.48 4.41 -9.66
CA SER A 229 -25.85 3.00 -9.50
C SER A 229 -24.74 2.25 -8.79
N LEU A 230 -25.05 1.70 -7.60
CA LEU A 230 -24.16 0.84 -6.84
C LEU A 230 -24.48 -0.62 -7.12
N TYR A 231 -23.52 -1.37 -7.64
CA TYR A 231 -23.59 -2.81 -7.87
C TYR A 231 -22.91 -3.52 -6.72
N VAL A 232 -23.69 -4.19 -5.88
CA VAL A 232 -23.23 -4.76 -4.61
C VAL A 232 -24.05 -6.01 -4.26
N ASP A 233 -23.48 -6.93 -3.48
CA ASP A 233 -24.26 -8.01 -2.88
C ASP A 233 -25.22 -7.41 -1.83
N PHE A 234 -26.50 -7.66 -1.97
CA PHE A 234 -27.54 -7.11 -1.08
C PHE A 234 -27.42 -7.63 0.36
N ALA A 235 -26.76 -8.77 0.57
CA ALA A 235 -26.49 -9.28 1.92
C ALA A 235 -25.63 -8.31 2.76
N LYS A 236 -24.85 -7.43 2.12
CA LYS A 236 -24.02 -6.42 2.78
C LYS A 236 -24.79 -5.19 3.25
N ILE A 237 -26.02 -4.99 2.74
CA ILE A 237 -26.79 -3.75 2.89
C ILE A 237 -27.90 -3.97 3.91
N ASN A 238 -27.69 -3.44 5.11
CA ASN A 238 -28.74 -3.40 6.13
C ASN A 238 -29.74 -2.26 5.86
N ASP A 239 -30.83 -2.20 6.64
CA ASP A 239 -31.89 -1.19 6.45
C ASP A 239 -31.41 0.25 6.61
N GLU A 240 -30.44 0.51 7.50
CA GLU A 240 -29.85 1.82 7.72
C GLU A 240 -29.07 2.29 6.49
N VAL A 241 -28.16 1.47 5.98
CA VAL A 241 -27.39 1.76 4.77
C VAL A 241 -28.29 1.89 3.55
N LYS A 242 -29.33 1.06 3.45
CA LYS A 242 -30.32 1.14 2.38
C LYS A 242 -31.08 2.46 2.38
N ALA A 243 -31.51 2.93 3.54
CA ALA A 243 -32.17 4.23 3.69
C ALA A 243 -31.21 5.37 3.33
N TYR A 244 -29.97 5.33 3.84
CA TYR A 244 -28.91 6.30 3.54
C TYR A 244 -28.62 6.40 2.03
N LEU A 245 -28.50 5.27 1.33
CA LEU A 245 -28.29 5.25 -0.13
C LEU A 245 -29.48 5.85 -0.88
N ALA A 246 -30.70 5.52 -0.48
CA ALA A 246 -31.93 6.07 -1.08
C ALA A 246 -32.04 7.59 -0.88
N GLU A 247 -31.71 8.11 0.30
CA GLU A 247 -31.69 9.54 0.62
C GLU A 247 -30.65 10.29 -0.24
N ASN A 248 -29.52 9.64 -0.58
CA ASN A 248 -28.50 10.20 -1.45
C ASN A 248 -28.75 9.94 -2.95
N GLY A 249 -29.91 9.37 -3.32
CA GLY A 249 -30.29 9.13 -4.71
C GLY A 249 -29.48 8.01 -5.39
N ILE A 250 -28.95 7.05 -4.62
CA ILE A 250 -28.16 5.92 -5.11
C ILE A 250 -29.08 4.72 -5.34
N SER A 251 -29.09 4.19 -6.56
CA SER A 251 -29.85 2.99 -6.92
C SER A 251 -29.00 1.73 -6.71
N LEU A 252 -29.58 0.70 -6.12
CA LEU A 252 -28.93 -0.57 -5.85
C LEU A 252 -29.19 -1.60 -6.95
N TYR A 253 -28.15 -2.32 -7.34
CA TYR A 253 -28.18 -3.44 -8.28
C TYR A 253 -27.32 -4.59 -7.78
N PRO A 254 -27.65 -5.86 -8.15
CA PRO A 254 -26.82 -7.00 -7.81
C PRO A 254 -25.40 -6.85 -8.39
N TYR A 255 -24.37 -7.21 -7.60
CA TYR A 255 -22.96 -7.08 -7.96
C TYR A 255 -22.62 -7.62 -9.36
N ASN A 256 -23.09 -8.83 -9.68
CA ASN A 256 -22.85 -9.50 -10.95
C ASN A 256 -23.56 -8.89 -12.17
N LYS A 257 -24.36 -7.83 -11.97
CA LYS A 257 -25.10 -7.13 -13.04
C LYS A 257 -24.39 -5.87 -13.58
N VAL A 258 -23.16 -5.60 -13.18
CA VAL A 258 -22.43 -4.42 -13.63
C VAL A 258 -22.23 -4.41 -15.15
N ALA A 259 -21.94 -5.56 -15.76
CA ALA A 259 -21.82 -5.68 -17.21
C ALA A 259 -23.10 -5.28 -17.94
N GLU A 260 -24.27 -5.74 -17.47
CA GLU A 260 -25.57 -5.33 -18.00
C GLU A 260 -25.85 -3.82 -17.79
N GLY A 261 -25.34 -3.26 -16.69
CA GLY A 261 -25.39 -1.82 -16.45
C GLY A 261 -24.62 -1.02 -17.50
N LEU A 262 -23.44 -1.50 -17.87
CA LEU A 262 -22.59 -0.88 -18.89
C LEU A 262 -23.20 -0.94 -20.30
N GLU A 263 -24.04 -1.91 -20.61
CA GLU A 263 -24.73 -2.00 -21.90
C GLU A 263 -25.79 -0.90 -22.12
N ARG A 264 -26.20 -0.19 -21.04
CA ARG A 264 -27.18 0.91 -21.12
C ARG A 264 -26.58 2.21 -21.66
N TYR A 265 -25.29 2.26 -21.90
CA TYR A 265 -24.57 3.44 -22.39
C TYR A 265 -24.40 3.50 -23.91
N SER A 266 -25.13 2.69 -24.68
CA SER A 266 -24.97 2.54 -26.13
C SER A 266 -25.02 3.85 -26.93
N GLU A 267 -25.69 4.88 -26.42
CA GLU A 267 -25.82 6.20 -27.07
C GLU A 267 -25.00 7.31 -26.37
N TYR A 268 -24.13 6.95 -25.42
CA TYR A 268 -23.42 7.89 -24.57
C TYR A 268 -21.90 7.63 -24.60
N ASN A 269 -21.13 8.64 -24.19
CA ASN A 269 -19.70 8.54 -23.98
C ASN A 269 -19.41 8.14 -22.54
N ILE A 270 -18.57 7.14 -22.33
CA ILE A 270 -18.20 6.68 -20.99
C ILE A 270 -16.69 6.84 -20.74
N LEU A 271 -16.34 7.45 -19.62
CA LEU A 271 -14.95 7.48 -19.15
C LEU A 271 -14.60 6.15 -18.48
N LEU A 272 -13.55 5.53 -18.93
CA LEU A 272 -12.96 4.35 -18.31
C LEU A 272 -11.46 4.56 -18.09
N ASP A 273 -11.00 4.24 -16.86
CA ASP A 273 -9.58 4.14 -16.56
C ASP A 273 -9.11 2.71 -16.89
N GLY A 274 -8.21 2.59 -17.85
CA GLY A 274 -7.76 1.28 -18.31
C GLY A 274 -6.81 0.56 -17.34
N ASP A 275 -6.30 1.26 -16.32
CA ASP A 275 -5.51 0.64 -15.25
C ASP A 275 -6.40 0.10 -14.11
N GLU A 276 -7.59 0.67 -13.93
CA GLU A 276 -8.54 0.28 -12.88
C GLU A 276 -9.67 -0.60 -13.39
N THR A 277 -10.01 -0.51 -14.69
CA THR A 277 -11.08 -1.30 -15.30
C THR A 277 -10.54 -2.63 -15.79
N SER A 278 -11.17 -3.74 -15.39
CA SER A 278 -10.80 -5.06 -15.86
C SER A 278 -10.98 -5.19 -17.39
N TYR A 279 -10.14 -6.03 -18.01
CA TYR A 279 -10.21 -6.28 -19.46
C TYR A 279 -11.59 -6.75 -19.89
N PHE A 280 -12.22 -7.64 -19.11
CA PHE A 280 -13.56 -8.14 -19.37
C PHE A 280 -14.60 -7.03 -19.40
N LEU A 281 -14.66 -6.18 -18.38
CA LEU A 281 -15.62 -5.08 -18.33
C LEU A 281 -15.39 -4.07 -19.43
N TRP A 282 -14.14 -3.72 -19.72
CA TRP A 282 -13.81 -2.82 -20.83
C TRP A 282 -14.35 -3.35 -22.18
N LYS A 283 -14.20 -4.66 -22.43
CA LYS A 283 -14.68 -5.30 -23.67
C LYS A 283 -16.19 -5.47 -23.74
N THR A 284 -16.87 -5.48 -22.59
CA THR A 284 -18.32 -5.64 -22.49
C THR A 284 -19.07 -4.33 -22.74
N VAL A 285 -18.44 -3.17 -22.51
CA VAL A 285 -19.07 -1.86 -22.64
C VAL A 285 -19.62 -1.67 -24.07
N LYS A 286 -20.89 -1.29 -24.14
CA LYS A 286 -21.56 -0.83 -25.36
C LYS A 286 -21.85 0.66 -25.20
N CYS A 287 -21.11 1.51 -25.88
CA CYS A 287 -21.22 2.96 -25.80
C CYS A 287 -20.94 3.59 -27.16
N GLN A 288 -21.24 4.89 -27.30
CA GLN A 288 -20.89 5.64 -28.51
C GLN A 288 -19.36 5.77 -28.60
N GLU A 289 -18.71 6.16 -27.50
CA GLU A 289 -17.25 6.26 -27.41
C GLU A 289 -16.78 5.93 -25.99
N ILE A 290 -15.68 5.15 -25.87
CA ILE A 290 -14.93 5.03 -24.63
C ILE A 290 -13.92 6.17 -24.61
N ILE A 291 -14.08 7.08 -23.65
CA ILE A 291 -13.09 8.09 -23.33
C ILE A 291 -12.06 7.43 -22.40
N ALA A 292 -10.94 6.98 -22.95
CA ALA A 292 -9.86 6.39 -22.19
C ALA A 292 -9.13 7.47 -21.37
N GLY A 293 -9.05 7.32 -20.07
CA GLY A 293 -8.37 8.31 -19.22
C GLY A 293 -8.46 7.99 -17.73
N LYS A 294 -7.65 8.69 -16.95
CA LYS A 294 -7.60 8.49 -15.51
C LYS A 294 -8.91 8.91 -14.82
N SER A 295 -9.34 8.10 -13.86
CA SER A 295 -10.41 8.45 -12.93
C SER A 295 -10.10 9.79 -12.25
N PRO A 296 -11.07 10.71 -12.10
CA PRO A 296 -10.87 11.94 -11.34
C PRO A 296 -10.90 11.72 -9.81
N VAL A 297 -11.41 10.58 -9.35
CA VAL A 297 -11.67 10.30 -7.94
C VAL A 297 -10.39 10.23 -7.11
N PRO A 298 -9.32 9.51 -7.52
CA PRO A 298 -8.08 9.44 -6.76
C PRO A 298 -7.48 10.82 -6.46
N ALA A 299 -7.46 11.74 -7.43
CA ALA A 299 -6.94 13.08 -7.21
C ALA A 299 -7.81 13.92 -6.26
N MET A 300 -9.13 13.71 -6.26
CA MET A 300 -10.05 14.37 -5.34
C MET A 300 -9.90 13.83 -3.91
N LYS A 301 -9.76 12.52 -3.76
CA LYS A 301 -9.58 11.82 -2.48
C LYS A 301 -8.22 12.12 -1.84
N ALA A 302 -7.17 12.26 -2.65
CA ALA A 302 -5.82 12.55 -2.17
C ALA A 302 -5.72 13.90 -1.45
N GLN A 303 -6.47 14.91 -1.87
CA GLN A 303 -6.53 16.23 -1.20
C GLN A 303 -7.56 16.18 -0.06
N LYS A 304 -7.08 15.98 1.15
CA LYS A 304 -7.90 15.87 2.36
C LYS A 304 -8.58 17.20 2.68
N ASN A 305 -9.85 17.14 3.04
CA ASN A 305 -10.57 18.30 3.58
C ASN A 305 -10.20 18.55 5.06
N ASP A 306 -10.65 19.67 5.62
CA ASP A 306 -10.29 20.07 6.98
C ASP A 306 -10.71 19.04 8.05
N ARG A 307 -11.81 18.30 7.84
CA ARG A 307 -12.28 17.28 8.77
C ARG A 307 -11.41 16.04 8.71
N GLU A 308 -11.04 15.60 7.51
CA GLU A 308 -10.11 14.49 7.32
C GLU A 308 -8.73 14.82 7.90
N ILE A 309 -8.21 16.04 7.69
CA ILE A 309 -6.95 16.50 8.30
C ILE A 309 -7.04 16.51 9.83
N ALA A 310 -8.13 17.01 10.39
CA ALA A 310 -8.35 16.97 11.83
C ALA A 310 -8.43 15.55 12.36
N GLY A 311 -9.07 14.64 11.62
CA GLY A 311 -9.13 13.21 11.92
C GLY A 311 -7.74 12.58 11.95
N PHE A 312 -6.91 12.81 10.91
CA PHE A 312 -5.52 12.32 10.90
C PHE A 312 -4.73 12.78 12.13
N ARG A 313 -4.85 14.06 12.52
CA ARG A 313 -4.18 14.58 13.71
C ARG A 313 -4.61 13.86 14.99
N GLN A 314 -5.89 13.54 15.13
CA GLN A 314 -6.43 12.81 16.28
C GLN A 314 -6.02 11.32 16.24
N ALA A 315 -6.01 10.70 15.06
CA ALA A 315 -5.54 9.34 14.88
C ALA A 315 -4.05 9.20 15.25
N MET A 316 -3.21 10.11 14.75
CA MET A 316 -1.77 10.12 15.05
C MET A 316 -1.48 10.39 16.53
N LEU A 317 -2.30 11.19 17.21
CA LEU A 317 -2.17 11.40 18.64
C LEU A 317 -2.47 10.12 19.44
N ARG A 318 -3.56 9.42 19.12
CA ARG A 318 -3.93 8.15 19.77
C ARG A 318 -2.89 7.07 19.47
N ASP A 319 -2.45 6.97 18.23
CA ASP A 319 -1.41 6.03 17.83
C ASP A 319 -0.08 6.32 18.54
N GLY A 320 0.28 7.60 18.69
CA GLY A 320 1.45 8.06 19.44
C GLY A 320 1.42 7.63 20.91
N VAL A 321 0.25 7.71 21.56
CA VAL A 321 0.06 7.21 22.93
C VAL A 321 0.30 5.70 23.00
N ALA A 322 -0.26 4.93 22.05
CA ALA A 322 -0.04 3.49 21.99
C ALA A 322 1.44 3.14 21.74
N MET A 323 2.09 3.87 20.82
CA MET A 323 3.52 3.69 20.52
C MET A 323 4.42 4.00 21.72
N VAL A 324 4.16 5.06 22.48
CA VAL A 324 4.93 5.38 23.70
C VAL A 324 4.82 4.27 24.72
N LYS A 325 3.61 3.79 25.01
CA LYS A 325 3.39 2.66 25.93
C LYS A 325 4.11 1.40 25.47
N PHE A 326 4.08 1.13 24.18
CA PHE A 326 4.77 0.00 23.57
C PHE A 326 6.29 0.12 23.68
N LEU A 327 6.87 1.26 23.30
CA LEU A 327 8.32 1.47 23.31
C LEU A 327 8.89 1.44 24.75
N ARG A 328 8.17 2.01 25.71
CA ARG A 328 8.53 1.89 27.11
C ARG A 328 8.56 0.44 27.59
N TRP A 329 7.56 -0.35 27.19
CA TRP A 329 7.45 -1.76 27.57
C TRP A 329 8.51 -2.63 26.89
N LEU A 330 8.91 -2.34 25.64
CA LEU A 330 9.65 -3.24 24.76
C LEU A 330 11.01 -3.68 25.35
N LYS A 331 11.91 -2.73 25.66
CA LYS A 331 13.26 -3.06 26.11
C LYS A 331 13.26 -3.87 27.42
N PRO A 332 12.56 -3.46 28.49
CA PRO A 332 12.46 -4.27 29.72
C PRO A 332 11.86 -5.67 29.50
N ALA A 333 10.89 -5.79 28.60
CA ALA A 333 10.27 -7.08 28.29
C ALA A 333 11.25 -8.02 27.57
N VAL A 334 12.06 -7.49 26.66
CA VAL A 334 13.10 -8.26 25.95
C VAL A 334 14.21 -8.67 26.91
N GLU A 335 14.65 -7.78 27.82
CA GLU A 335 15.62 -8.08 28.88
C GLU A 335 15.14 -9.19 29.82
N ALA A 336 13.85 -9.20 30.15
CA ALA A 336 13.23 -10.25 30.97
C ALA A 336 13.14 -11.60 30.23
N GLY A 337 13.27 -11.61 28.90
CA GLY A 337 13.23 -12.79 28.05
C GLY A 337 11.82 -13.25 27.65
N GLY A 338 11.75 -14.14 26.68
CA GLY A 338 10.50 -14.75 26.21
C GLY A 338 9.71 -13.96 25.19
N GLN A 339 10.23 -12.82 24.72
CA GLN A 339 9.61 -12.06 23.63
C GLN A 339 10.10 -12.56 22.26
N THR A 340 9.19 -12.54 21.30
CA THR A 340 9.44 -12.89 19.88
C THR A 340 8.87 -11.80 18.97
N GLU A 341 9.17 -11.84 17.69
CA GLU A 341 8.62 -10.92 16.69
C GLU A 341 7.07 -10.92 16.72
N ILE A 342 6.45 -12.11 16.74
CA ILE A 342 4.98 -12.24 16.84
C ILE A 342 4.45 -11.72 18.18
N SER A 343 5.17 -11.97 19.29
CA SER A 343 4.67 -11.54 20.60
C SER A 343 4.63 -10.03 20.75
N ILE A 344 5.60 -9.31 20.19
CA ILE A 344 5.63 -7.85 20.24
C ILE A 344 4.62 -7.20 19.29
N ASP A 345 4.37 -7.80 18.14
CA ASP A 345 3.28 -7.39 17.26
C ASP A 345 1.93 -7.46 17.99
N ARG A 346 1.61 -8.60 18.59
CA ARG A 346 0.38 -8.78 19.39
C ARG A 346 0.28 -7.75 20.52
N LYS A 347 1.40 -7.43 21.17
CA LYS A 347 1.43 -6.40 22.22
C LYS A 347 1.10 -5.02 21.68
N LEU A 348 1.72 -4.63 20.56
CA LEU A 348 1.48 -3.34 19.93
C LEU A 348 0.02 -3.22 19.48
N THR A 349 -0.50 -4.24 18.79
CA THR A 349 -1.91 -4.29 18.37
C THR A 349 -2.87 -4.18 19.54
N SER A 350 -2.58 -4.84 20.68
CA SER A 350 -3.42 -4.72 21.88
C SER A 350 -3.45 -3.31 22.45
N LEU A 351 -2.32 -2.59 22.44
CA LEU A 351 -2.24 -1.20 22.93
C LEU A 351 -2.96 -0.21 22.00
N ARG A 352 -2.94 -0.46 20.70
CA ARG A 352 -3.72 0.30 19.71
C ARG A 352 -5.22 0.05 19.89
N ALA A 353 -5.61 -1.19 20.16
CA ALA A 353 -7.01 -1.56 20.41
C ALA A 353 -7.61 -0.93 21.69
N GLU A 354 -6.78 -0.48 22.64
CA GLU A 354 -7.23 0.29 23.80
C GLU A 354 -7.62 1.74 23.45
N GLN A 355 -7.21 2.23 22.27
CA GLN A 355 -7.45 3.62 21.86
C GLN A 355 -8.87 3.81 21.30
N PRO A 356 -9.50 4.96 21.59
CA PRO A 356 -10.80 5.30 21.00
C PRO A 356 -10.77 5.26 19.47
N LEU A 357 -11.88 4.87 18.88
CA LEU A 357 -12.08 4.79 17.42
C LEU A 357 -11.20 3.77 16.69
N PHE A 358 -10.43 2.96 17.39
CA PHE A 358 -9.69 1.85 16.76
C PHE A 358 -10.67 0.87 16.09
N ARG A 359 -10.36 0.45 14.89
CA ARG A 359 -11.13 -0.49 14.10
C ARG A 359 -10.36 -1.76 13.74
N ASP A 360 -9.12 -1.60 13.29
CA ASP A 360 -8.23 -2.69 12.90
C ASP A 360 -6.78 -2.19 12.78
N ILE A 361 -5.86 -3.06 12.41
CA ILE A 361 -4.55 -2.68 11.88
C ILE A 361 -4.71 -2.15 10.44
N SER A 362 -3.79 -1.31 9.96
CA SER A 362 -3.83 -0.79 8.59
C SER A 362 -3.09 -1.68 7.58
N PHE A 363 -2.22 -2.55 8.07
CA PHE A 363 -1.51 -3.63 7.36
C PHE A 363 -0.87 -4.57 8.39
N ASP A 364 -0.47 -5.76 7.95
CA ASP A 364 0.20 -6.73 8.82
C ASP A 364 1.55 -6.19 9.29
N THR A 365 1.77 -6.20 10.61
CA THR A 365 2.96 -5.61 11.22
C THR A 365 4.24 -6.28 10.72
N ILE A 366 5.18 -5.48 10.28
CA ILE A 366 6.55 -5.89 9.99
C ILE A 366 7.36 -5.72 11.27
N ALA A 367 7.73 -6.81 11.91
CA ALA A 367 8.57 -6.81 13.10
C ALA A 367 9.82 -7.66 12.83
N GLY A 368 10.86 -7.03 12.25
CA GLY A 368 12.06 -7.74 11.79
C GLY A 368 13.24 -7.54 12.73
N TYR A 369 13.60 -8.57 13.49
CA TYR A 369 14.78 -8.56 14.34
C TYR A 369 16.04 -8.93 13.59
N GLN A 370 17.10 -8.11 13.70
CA GLN A 370 18.41 -8.34 13.07
C GLN A 370 18.26 -8.63 11.57
N ALA A 371 18.65 -9.84 11.11
CA ALA A 371 18.61 -10.21 9.69
C ALA A 371 17.22 -10.15 9.06
N HIS A 372 16.14 -10.38 9.83
CA HIS A 372 14.76 -10.24 9.33
C HIS A 372 14.42 -8.79 9.01
N GLY A 373 15.01 -7.82 9.70
CA GLY A 373 14.87 -6.40 9.37
C GLY A 373 15.40 -6.02 7.97
N ALA A 374 16.25 -6.87 7.37
CA ALA A 374 16.72 -6.66 6.00
C ALA A 374 15.72 -7.15 4.92
N ILE A 375 14.65 -7.83 5.33
CA ILE A 375 13.55 -8.24 4.45
C ILE A 375 12.50 -7.13 4.51
N VAL A 376 12.41 -6.32 3.46
CA VAL A 376 11.67 -5.04 3.46
C VAL A 376 10.22 -5.19 3.93
N HIS A 377 9.50 -6.20 3.43
CA HIS A 377 8.14 -6.56 3.82
C HIS A 377 8.15 -7.93 4.52
N TYR A 378 8.87 -8.01 5.63
CA TYR A 378 8.91 -9.21 6.44
C TYR A 378 7.62 -9.38 7.24
N GLU A 379 7.04 -10.55 7.17
CA GLU A 379 5.92 -10.97 8.01
C GLU A 379 6.35 -12.21 8.80
N ALA A 380 6.32 -12.12 10.12
CA ALA A 380 6.68 -13.22 10.99
C ALA A 380 5.57 -14.28 10.98
N THR A 381 5.93 -15.52 10.66
CA THR A 381 5.07 -16.69 10.76
C THR A 381 5.50 -17.58 11.92
N PRO A 382 4.69 -18.53 12.40
CA PRO A 382 5.11 -19.46 13.44
C PRO A 382 6.43 -20.21 13.11
N GLU A 383 6.72 -20.40 11.82
CA GLU A 383 7.93 -21.10 11.33
C GLU A 383 9.16 -20.17 11.29
N THR A 384 8.96 -18.87 11.08
CA THR A 384 10.05 -17.88 10.96
C THR A 384 10.28 -17.06 12.22
N ASP A 385 9.33 -17.06 13.16
CA ASP A 385 9.36 -16.29 14.39
C ASP A 385 10.62 -16.56 15.23
N VAL A 386 11.32 -15.51 15.62
CA VAL A 386 12.56 -15.62 16.38
C VAL A 386 12.45 -14.94 17.73
N ALA A 387 13.18 -15.47 18.72
CA ALA A 387 13.30 -14.89 20.04
C ALA A 387 14.15 -13.62 19.99
N LEU A 388 13.64 -12.55 20.59
CA LEU A 388 14.35 -11.29 20.75
C LEU A 388 15.38 -11.36 21.87
N LYS A 389 16.53 -10.72 21.67
CA LYS A 389 17.60 -10.62 22.66
C LYS A 389 17.91 -9.14 22.93
N PRO A 390 18.45 -8.80 24.13
CA PRO A 390 18.81 -7.43 24.48
C PRO A 390 20.10 -6.98 23.77
N GLU A 391 20.12 -7.05 22.46
CA GLU A 391 21.23 -6.67 21.58
C GLU A 391 20.73 -6.33 20.17
N GLY A 392 21.45 -5.49 19.46
CA GLY A 392 21.20 -5.17 18.04
C GLY A 392 19.93 -4.37 17.80
N LEU A 393 19.42 -4.44 16.57
CA LEU A 393 18.31 -3.64 16.07
C LEU A 393 17.08 -4.49 15.78
N ILE A 394 15.90 -3.92 16.04
CA ILE A 394 14.63 -4.38 15.52
C ILE A 394 13.98 -3.28 14.71
N LEU A 395 13.51 -3.62 13.51
CA LEU A 395 12.70 -2.75 12.66
C LEU A 395 11.24 -3.11 12.88
N ILE A 396 10.42 -2.11 13.25
CA ILE A 396 8.98 -2.28 13.48
C ILE A 396 8.25 -1.28 12.60
N ASP A 397 7.55 -1.79 11.60
CA ASP A 397 6.69 -1.06 10.68
C ASP A 397 5.25 -1.51 10.88
N SER A 398 4.34 -0.58 11.17
CA SER A 398 3.00 -0.90 11.62
C SER A 398 2.06 0.29 11.51
N GLY A 399 0.77 0.00 11.52
CA GLY A 399 -0.22 1.06 11.51
C GLY A 399 -1.58 0.59 12.02
N ALA A 400 -2.49 1.53 12.15
CA ALA A 400 -3.86 1.28 12.60
C ALA A 400 -4.88 1.99 11.72
N GLN A 401 -6.05 1.38 11.59
CA GLN A 401 -7.27 1.99 11.11
C GLN A 401 -8.04 2.56 12.30
N TYR A 402 -8.03 3.88 12.46
CA TYR A 402 -8.98 4.60 13.30
C TYR A 402 -10.10 5.12 12.41
N GLN A 403 -11.31 5.22 12.94
CA GLN A 403 -12.47 5.65 12.14
C GLN A 403 -12.30 7.04 11.51
N ASP A 404 -11.45 7.86 12.07
CA ASP A 404 -11.14 9.22 11.61
C ASP A 404 -9.78 9.37 10.90
N GLY A 405 -9.00 8.28 10.76
CA GLY A 405 -7.72 8.32 10.03
C GLY A 405 -6.98 6.99 10.06
N THR A 406 -6.10 6.82 9.09
CA THR A 406 -5.20 5.66 8.97
C THR A 406 -3.81 6.07 9.40
N THR A 407 -3.11 5.22 10.17
CA THR A 407 -1.71 5.48 10.55
C THR A 407 -0.76 4.50 9.87
N ASP A 408 0.45 4.97 9.66
CA ASP A 408 1.57 4.26 9.08
C ASP A 408 2.85 4.81 9.71
N ILE A 409 3.66 3.95 10.32
CA ILE A 409 4.87 4.34 11.03
C ILE A 409 5.90 3.24 11.04
N THR A 410 7.15 3.58 10.75
CA THR A 410 8.30 2.70 11.05
C THR A 410 9.21 3.32 12.09
N ARG A 411 9.61 2.51 13.07
CA ARG A 411 10.73 2.81 13.97
C ARG A 411 11.70 1.63 14.00
N THR A 412 12.98 1.94 13.85
CA THR A 412 14.06 1.00 14.12
C THR A 412 14.61 1.28 15.51
N ILE A 413 14.66 0.27 16.37
CA ILE A 413 14.93 0.39 17.80
C ILE A 413 16.15 -0.45 18.17
N ALA A 414 17.09 0.13 18.92
CA ALA A 414 18.18 -0.61 19.54
C ALA A 414 17.66 -1.35 20.79
N LEU A 415 17.68 -2.68 20.76
CA LEU A 415 17.27 -3.49 21.91
C LEU A 415 18.37 -3.61 22.98
N GLY A 416 19.59 -3.19 22.65
CA GLY A 416 20.75 -3.19 23.53
C GLY A 416 21.98 -2.67 22.77
N PRO A 417 23.19 -3.19 23.03
CA PRO A 417 24.40 -2.77 22.32
C PRO A 417 24.26 -2.91 20.80
N VAL A 418 24.71 -1.89 20.06
CA VAL A 418 24.73 -1.86 18.61
C VAL A 418 26.17 -1.66 18.10
N THR A 419 26.46 -2.16 16.91
CA THR A 419 27.78 -2.02 16.27
C THR A 419 27.94 -0.63 15.66
N GLU A 420 29.17 -0.24 15.34
CA GLU A 420 29.44 1.02 14.62
C GLU A 420 28.83 0.99 13.20
N GLU A 421 28.81 -0.18 12.51
CA GLU A 421 28.09 -0.35 11.23
C GLU A 421 26.58 -0.06 11.37
N MET A 422 25.96 -0.54 12.45
CA MET A 422 24.52 -0.27 12.74
C MET A 422 24.28 1.22 12.98
N LYS A 423 25.12 1.88 13.78
CA LYS A 423 25.01 3.33 14.02
C LYS A 423 25.17 4.14 12.75
N HIS A 424 26.16 3.80 11.95
CA HIS A 424 26.45 4.48 10.70
C HIS A 424 25.25 4.39 9.73
N VAL A 425 24.76 3.18 9.48
CA VAL A 425 23.62 2.93 8.59
C VAL A 425 22.34 3.58 9.11
N TYR A 426 22.07 3.46 10.42
CA TYR A 426 20.93 4.12 11.05
C TYR A 426 20.96 5.63 10.85
N THR A 427 22.12 6.24 11.07
CA THR A 427 22.27 7.69 10.94
C THR A 427 22.14 8.16 9.49
N LEU A 428 22.61 7.39 8.50
CA LEU A 428 22.37 7.69 7.09
C LEU A 428 20.87 7.70 6.76
N VAL A 429 20.10 6.72 7.26
CA VAL A 429 18.65 6.68 7.07
C VAL A 429 17.98 7.88 7.74
N LEU A 430 18.35 8.18 8.98
CA LEU A 430 17.84 9.36 9.71
C LEU A 430 18.12 10.67 8.96
N LYS A 431 19.33 10.83 8.39
CA LYS A 431 19.66 12.01 7.57
C LYS A 431 18.75 12.13 6.36
N GLY A 432 18.55 11.03 5.62
CA GLY A 432 17.66 11.01 4.46
C GLY A 432 16.23 11.41 4.82
N HIS A 433 15.70 10.85 5.91
CA HIS A 433 14.40 11.18 6.47
C HIS A 433 14.29 12.69 6.82
N ILE A 434 15.24 13.23 7.55
CA ILE A 434 15.25 14.66 7.93
C ILE A 434 15.33 15.57 6.70
N GLN A 435 16.18 15.24 5.71
CA GLN A 435 16.36 16.08 4.53
C GLN A 435 15.08 16.18 3.68
N LEU A 436 14.30 15.11 3.60
CA LEU A 436 13.02 15.16 2.92
C LEU A 436 11.99 16.00 3.70
N GLU A 437 11.90 15.84 5.02
CA GLU A 437 10.99 16.63 5.86
C GLU A 437 11.31 18.14 5.88
N LEU A 438 12.58 18.50 5.76
CA LEU A 438 13.02 19.89 5.66
C LEU A 438 12.71 20.55 4.30
N ALA A 439 12.31 19.76 3.29
CA ALA A 439 12.13 20.25 1.94
C ALA A 439 11.08 21.36 1.84
N LYS A 440 11.42 22.40 1.10
CA LYS A 440 10.51 23.43 0.60
C LYS A 440 10.54 23.37 -0.93
N PHE A 441 9.37 23.30 -1.55
CA PHE A 441 9.29 23.04 -2.98
C PHE A 441 8.15 23.80 -3.64
N PRO A 442 8.24 24.09 -4.95
CA PRO A 442 7.16 24.79 -5.66
C PRO A 442 5.90 23.93 -5.75
N ASP A 443 4.74 24.56 -5.62
CA ASP A 443 3.45 23.91 -5.86
C ASP A 443 3.42 23.32 -7.28
N GLY A 444 3.09 22.04 -7.40
CA GLY A 444 3.12 21.30 -8.65
C GLY A 444 4.38 20.46 -8.89
N ALA A 445 5.37 20.51 -8.01
CA ALA A 445 6.47 19.56 -8.04
C ALA A 445 5.94 18.13 -7.82
N SER A 446 6.50 17.15 -8.53
CA SER A 446 6.18 15.73 -8.32
C SER A 446 7.05 15.13 -7.23
N GLY A 447 6.58 14.02 -6.63
CA GLY A 447 7.38 13.28 -5.66
C GLY A 447 8.69 12.71 -6.22
N THR A 448 8.75 12.42 -7.53
CA THR A 448 10.00 12.01 -8.20
C THR A 448 11.09 13.08 -8.10
N GLN A 449 10.73 14.36 -8.13
CA GLN A 449 11.70 15.45 -7.97
C GLN A 449 12.25 15.57 -6.55
N LEU A 450 11.50 15.11 -5.55
CA LEU A 450 11.89 15.20 -4.13
C LEU A 450 12.60 13.94 -3.62
N ASP A 451 12.41 12.79 -4.27
CA ASP A 451 12.94 11.50 -3.83
C ASP A 451 14.46 11.50 -3.61
N ALA A 452 15.21 12.22 -4.46
CA ALA A 452 16.66 12.35 -4.33
C ALA A 452 17.11 12.99 -3.01
N LEU A 453 16.27 13.81 -2.36
CA LEU A 453 16.62 14.44 -1.08
C LEU A 453 16.80 13.40 0.02
N ALA A 454 15.95 12.38 0.04
CA ALA A 454 16.05 11.28 1.00
C ALA A 454 17.22 10.33 0.70
N ARG A 455 17.69 10.25 -0.56
CA ARG A 455 18.69 9.28 -0.98
C ARG A 455 20.12 9.84 -1.05
N GLU A 456 20.27 11.14 -1.18
CA GLU A 456 21.52 11.79 -1.54
C GLU A 456 22.66 11.45 -0.58
N CYS A 457 22.43 11.50 0.73
CA CYS A 457 23.44 11.14 1.73
C CYS A 457 23.87 9.67 1.66
N MET A 458 22.97 8.78 1.27
CA MET A 458 23.26 7.35 1.08
C MET A 458 24.04 7.10 -0.21
N TRP A 459 23.67 7.77 -1.32
CA TRP A 459 24.36 7.64 -2.60
C TRP A 459 25.81 8.09 -2.55
N ARG A 460 26.15 9.09 -1.75
CA ARG A 460 27.55 9.54 -1.54
C ARG A 460 28.44 8.41 -1.03
N GLU A 461 27.86 7.45 -0.32
CA GLU A 461 28.57 6.31 0.25
C GLU A 461 28.31 4.99 -0.50
N GLY A 462 27.62 5.05 -1.63
CA GLY A 462 27.33 3.89 -2.48
C GLY A 462 26.17 3.02 -1.99
N TYR A 463 25.37 3.50 -1.03
CA TYR A 463 24.15 2.81 -0.57
C TYR A 463 22.93 3.26 -1.38
N ASN A 464 21.96 2.37 -1.52
CA ASN A 464 20.68 2.64 -2.15
C ASN A 464 19.61 1.69 -1.63
N TYR A 465 18.33 2.09 -1.75
CA TYR A 465 17.18 1.22 -1.56
C TYR A 465 16.28 1.24 -2.79
N LEU A 466 15.56 0.14 -3.04
CA LEU A 466 14.84 -0.09 -4.30
C LEU A 466 13.31 0.09 -4.18
N HIS A 467 12.78 0.37 -3.00
CA HIS A 467 11.37 0.72 -2.81
C HIS A 467 11.12 2.24 -2.94
N GLY A 468 9.87 2.65 -2.97
CA GLY A 468 9.51 4.08 -2.94
C GLY A 468 9.88 4.72 -1.61
N THR A 469 10.16 6.02 -1.61
CA THR A 469 10.43 6.78 -0.38
C THR A 469 9.15 7.17 0.34
N GLY A 470 8.01 7.19 -0.36
CA GLY A 470 6.74 7.51 0.25
C GLY A 470 5.54 7.38 -0.70
N HIS A 471 4.37 7.28 -0.11
CA HIS A 471 3.08 7.13 -0.76
C HIS A 471 2.01 7.93 -0.02
N GLY A 472 0.87 8.19 -0.66
CA GLY A 472 -0.29 8.75 0.01
C GLY A 472 -0.90 7.78 1.02
N VAL A 473 -1.63 8.32 1.99
CA VAL A 473 -2.36 7.54 3.02
C VAL A 473 -3.83 7.91 2.99
N GLY A 474 -4.71 6.94 2.95
CA GLY A 474 -6.16 7.14 2.95
C GLY A 474 -6.72 7.56 4.32
N SER A 475 -7.85 8.26 4.33
CA SER A 475 -8.55 8.62 5.57
C SER A 475 -9.56 7.52 5.95
N TYR A 476 -9.15 6.62 6.84
CA TYR A 476 -9.86 5.37 7.14
C TYR A 476 -10.18 4.61 5.84
N LEU A 477 -9.11 4.40 5.05
CA LEU A 477 -9.11 3.71 3.76
C LEU A 477 -7.77 2.98 3.58
N SER A 478 -7.36 2.74 2.32
CA SER A 478 -6.09 2.07 2.02
C SER A 478 -4.90 2.83 2.61
N VAL A 479 -4.00 2.13 3.29
CA VAL A 479 -2.74 2.70 3.77
C VAL A 479 -1.90 3.21 2.61
N HIS A 480 -1.85 2.46 1.51
CA HIS A 480 -1.25 2.88 0.25
C HIS A 480 -2.29 3.57 -0.63
N GLU A 481 -2.26 4.89 -0.71
CA GLU A 481 -3.20 5.68 -1.51
C GLU A 481 -2.46 6.45 -2.60
N GLY A 482 -2.92 6.29 -3.84
CA GLY A 482 -2.47 7.14 -4.96
C GLY A 482 -3.29 8.44 -5.08
N PRO A 483 -3.01 9.23 -6.13
CA PRO A 483 -2.14 8.94 -7.27
C PRO A 483 -0.68 9.39 -7.11
N HIS A 484 -0.35 10.14 -6.05
CA HIS A 484 0.99 10.70 -5.81
C HIS A 484 1.87 9.71 -5.04
N GLN A 485 3.17 9.77 -5.31
CA GLN A 485 4.21 8.97 -4.64
C GLN A 485 5.53 9.73 -4.66
N ILE A 486 6.37 9.51 -3.66
CA ILE A 486 7.77 9.94 -3.66
C ILE A 486 8.62 8.72 -4.00
N ARG A 487 9.22 8.69 -5.21
CA ARG A 487 9.97 7.54 -5.70
C ARG A 487 10.88 7.90 -6.88
N MET A 488 11.88 7.05 -7.14
CA MET A 488 12.82 7.25 -8.25
C MET A 488 12.17 7.18 -9.63
N GLU A 489 11.22 6.27 -9.82
CA GLU A 489 10.55 6.12 -11.10
C GLU A 489 9.63 7.30 -11.37
N TRP A 490 9.61 7.72 -12.62
CA TRP A 490 8.83 8.87 -13.04
C TRP A 490 7.34 8.73 -12.73
N LYS A 491 6.85 9.56 -11.83
CA LYS A 491 5.43 9.75 -11.50
C LYS A 491 5.10 11.24 -11.65
N PRO A 492 4.37 11.62 -12.70
CA PRO A 492 4.13 13.04 -13.02
C PRO A 492 3.11 13.72 -12.11
N THR A 493 2.44 12.97 -11.23
CA THR A 493 1.40 13.52 -10.34
C THR A 493 1.99 14.60 -9.43
N PRO A 494 1.47 15.83 -9.49
CA PRO A 494 1.95 16.92 -8.67
C PRO A 494 1.53 16.71 -7.21
N LEU A 495 2.42 17.05 -6.30
CA LEU A 495 2.12 17.20 -4.88
C LEU A 495 1.34 18.50 -4.64
N ARG A 496 0.31 18.47 -3.79
CA ARG A 496 -0.56 19.58 -3.47
C ARG A 496 -0.78 19.71 -1.98
N ALA A 497 -1.06 20.92 -1.53
CA ALA A 497 -1.50 21.15 -0.14
C ALA A 497 -2.76 20.34 0.18
N GLY A 498 -2.82 19.76 1.37
CA GLY A 498 -3.87 18.84 1.81
C GLY A 498 -3.62 17.38 1.50
N MET A 499 -2.57 17.02 0.76
CA MET A 499 -2.17 15.64 0.55
C MET A 499 -1.39 15.12 1.77
N THR A 500 -1.65 13.86 2.15
CA THR A 500 -0.81 13.10 3.06
C THR A 500 0.21 12.29 2.25
N VAL A 501 1.41 12.10 2.78
CA VAL A 501 2.45 11.28 2.16
C VAL A 501 3.36 10.70 3.23
N THR A 502 3.83 9.45 3.07
CA THR A 502 4.85 8.89 3.95
C THR A 502 6.26 9.37 3.55
N ASP A 503 7.17 9.31 4.49
CA ASP A 503 8.61 9.53 4.32
C ASP A 503 9.32 8.38 5.02
N GLU A 504 9.73 7.35 4.26
CA GLU A 504 10.15 6.04 4.74
C GLU A 504 11.47 5.54 4.10
N PRO A 505 12.53 6.34 4.05
CA PRO A 505 13.80 5.85 3.55
C PRO A 505 14.32 4.67 4.39
N GLY A 506 15.05 3.75 3.76
CA GLY A 506 15.59 2.59 4.45
C GLY A 506 16.89 2.08 3.84
N LEU A 507 17.64 1.28 4.60
CA LEU A 507 18.81 0.53 4.14
C LEU A 507 18.76 -0.89 4.68
N TYR A 508 19.02 -1.87 3.83
CA TYR A 508 18.82 -3.28 4.12
C TYR A 508 20.08 -4.08 3.77
N LEU A 509 20.77 -4.56 4.81
CA LEU A 509 22.00 -5.34 4.68
C LEU A 509 21.64 -6.83 4.83
N SER A 510 21.45 -7.50 3.69
CA SER A 510 21.01 -8.90 3.65
C SER A 510 21.83 -9.81 4.59
N GLY A 511 21.12 -10.60 5.40
CA GLY A 511 21.71 -11.50 6.38
C GLY A 511 22.30 -10.81 7.62
N LYS A 512 22.19 -9.47 7.74
CA LYS A 512 22.71 -8.70 8.88
C LYS A 512 21.59 -7.97 9.63
N PHE A 513 21.06 -6.89 9.08
CA PHE A 513 20.01 -6.06 9.66
C PHE A 513 19.42 -5.10 8.62
N GLY A 514 18.28 -4.52 8.94
CA GLY A 514 17.66 -3.42 8.18
C GLY A 514 17.34 -2.23 9.08
N VAL A 515 17.27 -1.06 8.46
CA VAL A 515 16.86 0.19 9.08
C VAL A 515 15.85 0.88 8.17
N ARG A 516 14.70 1.28 8.71
CA ARG A 516 13.72 2.20 8.12
C ARG A 516 13.23 3.15 9.21
N ILE A 517 13.10 4.40 8.89
CA ILE A 517 12.52 5.43 9.76
C ILE A 517 11.43 6.10 8.95
N GLU A 518 10.23 6.16 9.50
CA GLU A 518 9.07 6.63 8.77
C GLU A 518 8.17 7.51 9.60
N ASN A 519 7.71 8.60 8.97
CA ASN A 519 6.60 9.42 9.40
C ASN A 519 5.58 9.58 8.28
N THR A 520 4.31 9.72 8.64
CA THR A 520 3.27 10.26 7.75
C THR A 520 3.29 11.77 7.84
N LEU A 521 3.35 12.44 6.70
CA LEU A 521 3.45 13.88 6.54
C LEU A 521 2.18 14.48 5.93
N LEU A 522 1.88 15.73 6.27
CA LEU A 522 0.90 16.56 5.60
C LEU A 522 1.60 17.61 4.76
N ILE A 523 1.25 17.70 3.49
CA ILE A 523 1.72 18.76 2.60
C ILE A 523 0.90 20.02 2.86
N LYS A 524 1.57 21.15 3.13
CA LYS A 524 0.98 22.44 3.49
C LYS A 524 1.53 23.56 2.64
N ASP A 525 0.78 24.66 2.58
CA ASP A 525 1.28 25.94 2.09
C ASP A 525 2.45 26.42 2.95
N TYR A 526 3.51 26.91 2.30
CA TYR A 526 4.64 27.54 2.96
C TYR A 526 4.63 29.05 2.76
N GLN A 527 4.86 29.51 1.53
CA GLN A 527 4.83 30.93 1.19
C GLN A 527 4.52 31.14 -0.30
N THR A 528 4.10 32.36 -0.64
CA THR A 528 3.97 32.80 -2.02
C THR A 528 4.95 33.95 -2.27
N THR A 529 5.73 33.85 -3.35
CA THR A 529 6.70 34.85 -3.78
C THR A 529 6.43 35.27 -5.22
N GLU A 530 7.27 36.15 -5.77
CA GLU A 530 7.24 36.49 -7.21
C GLU A 530 7.53 35.28 -8.13
N PHE A 531 8.15 34.20 -7.59
CA PHE A 531 8.43 32.96 -8.30
C PHE A 531 7.30 31.91 -8.18
N GLY A 532 6.21 32.24 -7.49
CA GLY A 532 5.05 31.36 -7.33
C GLY A 532 4.80 30.91 -5.89
N LYS A 533 3.91 29.93 -5.76
CA LYS A 533 3.52 29.33 -4.49
C LYS A 533 4.47 28.17 -4.14
N PHE A 534 4.88 28.11 -2.88
CA PHE A 534 5.73 27.07 -2.33
C PHE A 534 5.00 26.28 -1.24
N LEU A 535 5.33 25.00 -1.15
CA LEU A 535 4.80 24.05 -0.18
C LEU A 535 5.90 23.59 0.77
N GLN A 536 5.48 22.99 1.89
CA GLN A 536 6.31 22.36 2.89
C GLN A 536 5.63 21.09 3.42
N MET A 537 6.37 20.32 4.18
CA MET A 537 5.89 19.12 4.87
C MET A 537 5.74 19.41 6.37
N GLU A 538 4.74 18.76 7.00
CA GLU A 538 4.51 18.76 8.45
C GLU A 538 4.37 17.31 8.90
N SER A 539 5.19 16.88 9.85
CA SER A 539 5.04 15.57 10.47
C SER A 539 3.69 15.46 11.20
N LEU A 540 2.89 14.48 10.82
CA LEU A 540 1.68 14.09 11.55
C LEU A 540 1.98 13.02 12.59
N THR A 541 2.92 12.13 12.31
CA THR A 541 3.33 11.04 13.20
C THR A 541 3.94 11.59 14.49
N LEU A 542 3.45 11.13 15.63
CA LEU A 542 3.88 11.53 16.97
C LEU A 542 4.52 10.34 17.70
N CYS A 543 5.81 10.11 17.46
CA CYS A 543 6.54 9.02 18.11
C CYS A 543 8.03 9.39 18.22
N PRO A 544 8.69 9.22 19.37
CA PRO A 544 10.12 9.48 19.47
C PRO A 544 10.93 8.64 18.48
N ILE A 545 12.00 9.22 17.94
CA ILE A 545 13.05 8.53 17.20
C ILE A 545 14.08 8.02 18.22
N ASP A 546 14.48 6.75 18.14
CA ASP A 546 15.49 6.19 19.06
C ASP A 546 16.86 6.82 18.80
N LEU A 547 17.38 7.53 19.80
CA LEU A 547 18.67 8.20 19.73
C LEU A 547 19.86 7.28 20.07
N THR A 548 19.59 6.06 20.56
CA THR A 548 20.65 5.11 20.95
C THR A 548 21.57 4.74 19.78
N PRO A 549 21.05 4.46 18.56
CA PRO A 549 21.91 4.09 17.44
C PRO A 549 22.38 5.29 16.61
N VAL A 550 22.23 6.53 17.08
CA VAL A 550 22.63 7.72 16.31
C VAL A 550 24.11 8.05 16.53
N ASP A 551 24.84 8.20 15.46
CA ASP A 551 26.16 8.86 15.44
C ASP A 551 25.96 10.38 15.19
N PHE A 552 25.91 11.15 16.27
CA PHE A 552 25.68 12.59 16.20
C PHE A 552 26.78 13.35 15.46
N SER A 553 27.99 12.78 15.29
CA SER A 553 29.06 13.41 14.52
C SER A 553 28.77 13.50 13.02
N MET A 554 27.85 12.69 12.52
CA MET A 554 27.40 12.68 11.14
C MET A 554 26.31 13.71 10.85
N LEU A 555 25.62 14.22 11.89
CA LEU A 555 24.50 15.15 11.73
C LEU A 555 24.97 16.60 11.57
N GLN A 556 24.31 17.34 10.68
CA GLN A 556 24.50 18.77 10.55
C GLN A 556 23.71 19.53 11.63
N PRO A 557 24.10 20.77 11.98
CA PRO A 557 23.39 21.57 12.99
C PRO A 557 21.88 21.71 12.74
N GLU A 558 21.47 21.87 11.48
CA GLU A 558 20.07 21.98 11.08
C GLU A 558 19.31 20.65 11.26
N GLU A 559 19.99 19.50 11.07
CA GLU A 559 19.40 18.18 11.30
C GLU A 559 19.17 17.92 12.80
N ILE A 560 20.12 18.36 13.64
CA ILE A 560 19.95 18.31 15.11
C ILE A 560 18.83 19.25 15.57
N GLU A 561 18.72 20.43 14.97
CA GLU A 561 17.63 21.38 15.27
C GLU A 561 16.28 20.78 14.90
N TRP A 562 16.14 20.21 13.71
CA TRP A 562 14.93 19.51 13.30
C TRP A 562 14.56 18.39 14.29
N LEU A 563 15.53 17.54 14.67
CA LEU A 563 15.31 16.43 15.59
C LEU A 563 14.83 16.91 16.96
N ASN A 564 15.42 17.98 17.49
CA ASN A 564 15.00 18.59 18.76
C ASN A 564 13.61 19.21 18.65
N ASP A 565 13.30 19.87 17.55
CA ASP A 565 11.99 20.47 17.32
C ASP A 565 10.91 19.40 17.16
N TYR A 566 11.19 18.33 16.43
CA TYR A 566 10.30 17.18 16.31
C TYR A 566 10.04 16.51 17.67
N HIS A 567 11.08 16.21 18.45
CA HIS A 567 10.94 15.62 19.78
C HIS A 567 10.17 16.54 20.75
N ARG A 568 10.38 17.86 20.68
CA ARG A 568 9.61 18.82 21.46
C ARG A 568 8.11 18.76 21.08
N ASP A 569 7.78 18.77 19.80
CA ASP A 569 6.41 18.67 19.32
C ASP A 569 5.75 17.35 19.77
N VAL A 570 6.45 16.23 19.67
CA VAL A 570 6.01 14.92 20.17
C VAL A 570 5.71 14.99 21.67
N PHE A 571 6.63 15.56 22.47
CA PHE A 571 6.43 15.69 23.92
C PHE A 571 5.23 16.58 24.25
N GLU A 572 5.15 17.77 23.67
CA GLU A 572 4.08 18.74 23.95
C GLU A 572 2.70 18.17 23.62
N LYS A 573 2.57 17.43 22.53
CA LYS A 573 1.29 16.87 22.08
C LYS A 573 0.88 15.59 22.83
N LEU A 574 1.83 14.73 23.22
CA LEU A 574 1.52 13.45 23.86
C LEU A 574 1.48 13.53 25.39
N SER A 575 2.28 14.41 26.02
CA SER A 575 2.37 14.50 27.48
C SER A 575 1.04 14.71 28.21
N PRO A 576 0.02 15.44 27.66
CA PRO A 576 -1.28 15.57 28.31
C PRO A 576 -2.09 14.25 28.42
N TYR A 577 -1.72 13.23 27.67
CA TYR A 577 -2.43 11.93 27.57
C TYR A 577 -1.68 10.78 28.24
N LEU A 578 -0.56 11.07 28.90
CA LEU A 578 0.31 10.09 29.54
C LEU A 578 0.52 10.46 31.00
N GLU A 579 0.68 9.44 31.85
CA GLU A 579 0.88 9.59 33.28
C GLU A 579 1.98 8.64 33.77
N GLY A 580 2.52 8.91 34.97
CA GLY A 580 3.46 8.02 35.65
C GLY A 580 4.68 7.68 34.80
N ASP A 581 5.01 6.38 34.77
CA ASP A 581 6.20 5.88 34.07
C ASP A 581 6.16 6.14 32.55
N ASP A 582 4.98 6.18 31.91
CA ASP A 582 4.85 6.45 30.47
C ASP A 582 5.26 7.90 30.17
N LEU A 583 4.84 8.85 30.99
CA LEU A 583 5.21 10.26 30.87
C LEU A 583 6.72 10.48 31.13
N GLU A 584 7.27 9.88 32.17
CA GLU A 584 8.71 10.01 32.48
C GLU A 584 9.57 9.37 31.37
N TRP A 585 9.14 8.24 30.82
CA TRP A 585 9.82 7.62 29.70
C TRP A 585 9.78 8.53 28.44
N LEU A 586 8.61 9.13 28.12
CA LEU A 586 8.49 10.05 26.99
C LEU A 586 9.43 11.25 27.15
N LYS A 587 9.49 11.82 28.35
CA LYS A 587 10.37 12.96 28.67
C LYS A 587 11.85 12.63 28.43
N GLU A 588 12.29 11.44 28.84
CA GLU A 588 13.66 10.98 28.58
C GLU A 588 13.91 10.69 27.09
N ALA A 589 12.96 10.03 26.41
CA ALA A 589 13.06 9.69 24.99
C ALA A 589 13.07 10.90 24.06
N THR A 590 12.50 12.03 24.52
CA THR A 590 12.40 13.28 23.76
C THR A 590 13.34 14.38 24.25
N ARG A 591 14.28 14.05 25.13
CA ARG A 591 15.24 15.05 25.64
C ARG A 591 16.03 15.69 24.51
N PRO A 592 16.29 17.02 24.60
CA PRO A 592 17.09 17.71 23.58
C PRO A 592 18.52 17.15 23.49
N VAL A 593 19.03 17.11 22.27
CA VAL A 593 20.43 16.81 21.99
C VAL A 593 21.19 18.13 21.95
N ASP A 594 22.30 18.21 22.68
CA ASP A 594 23.15 19.40 22.71
C ASP A 594 23.79 19.65 21.34
N LYS A 595 23.77 20.91 20.89
CA LYS A 595 24.41 21.36 19.62
C LYS A 595 25.94 21.26 19.61
N VAL A 596 26.56 20.77 20.68
CA VAL A 596 28.01 20.76 20.87
C VAL A 596 28.56 19.39 20.53
N MET A 597 28.88 19.16 19.28
CA MET A 597 29.95 18.24 18.83
C MET A 597 30.28 18.40 17.32
N SER A 598 29.97 19.51 16.68
CA SER A 598 30.42 19.77 15.30
C SER A 598 31.62 20.74 15.20
N SER A 599 32.41 20.90 16.26
CA SER A 599 33.64 21.69 16.24
C SER A 599 34.84 20.76 16.16
N GLY A 600 35.19 20.34 14.97
CA GLY A 600 36.40 19.60 14.81
C GLY A 600 36.62 19.01 13.42
N ARG A 601 36.52 19.84 12.34
CA ARG A 601 37.55 19.91 11.27
C ARG A 601 37.07 20.69 10.08
#